data_071dc47c88ea51f012f620c148c1768c
#
_entry.id   071dc47c88ea51f012f620c148c1768c
#
_cell.length_a   1.000
_cell.length_b   1.000
_cell.length_c   1.000
_cell.angle_alpha   90.00
_cell.angle_beta   90.00
_cell.angle_gamma   90.00
#
_symmetry.space_group_name_H-M   'P 1'
#
loop_
_entity.id
_entity.type
_entity.pdbx_description
1 polymer ?
#
loop_
_entity_poly.entity_id
_entity_poly.type
_entity_poly.pdbx_seq_one_letter_code
_entity_poly.pdbx_strand_id
1 'polypeptide(L)'
;AMIPFLPNDDANRALMGANMQRQAVPLLRPHAPIVGTGMEHKICIDSEIAVLAEGDGVVTSMDARHITVKYDSGEIKDYKLTKFLRSNHGTCINQRPIVEVGERVHGWGVDENGQTIDPTVLADGPATDQGEIALGQNILVGFMTWEGYNYEDAVLLNERLVREDLYTSIHIEEYEIDARDTKLGPEEITRDIPNVGEDALKDLDENGIIRIGAEVRSGDILVGKVTPKGETDLTAEERLLRAIFGEKAREVRDTSLKVPHGESGIIVDAKVFTRENGDELGPGVNMVVRVYIAQRRKIQVGDKMAGRHGNKGVVSRVLPQEDMPFLPDGTPLDIV
;
A
#
# COMPACT_ATOMS: atom_id res chain seq x y z
N ALA A 1 -3.35 -25.85 1.35
CA ALA A 1 -3.99 -26.08 2.66
C ALA A 1 -5.21 -25.16 2.90
N MET A 2 -5.31 -24.00 2.22
CA MET A 2 -6.43 -23.04 2.36
C MET A 2 -7.56 -23.20 1.33
N ILE A 3 -7.50 -24.21 0.45
CA ILE A 3 -8.56 -24.51 -0.53
C ILE A 3 -9.54 -25.49 0.11
N PRO A 4 -10.78 -25.06 0.42
CA PRO A 4 -11.80 -25.96 0.94
C PRO A 4 -12.25 -26.94 -0.13
N PHE A 5 -12.68 -28.14 0.28
CA PHE A 5 -13.12 -29.22 -0.63
C PHE A 5 -12.09 -29.61 -1.69
N LEU A 6 -10.80 -29.49 -1.37
CA LEU A 6 -9.71 -29.79 -2.30
C LEU A 6 -9.82 -31.16 -3.02
N PRO A 7 -10.23 -32.26 -2.34
CA PRO A 7 -10.40 -33.55 -3.01
C PRO A 7 -11.45 -33.58 -4.13
N ASN A 8 -12.33 -32.58 -4.17
CA ASN A 8 -13.39 -32.48 -5.18
C ASN A 8 -12.94 -31.69 -6.42
N ASP A 9 -11.78 -31.02 -6.32
CA ASP A 9 -11.23 -30.23 -7.43
C ASP A 9 -10.30 -31.05 -8.30
N ASP A 10 -10.31 -30.79 -9.61
CA ASP A 10 -9.28 -31.30 -10.50
C ASP A 10 -7.89 -30.74 -10.12
N ALA A 11 -6.86 -31.58 -10.18
CA ALA A 11 -5.50 -31.21 -9.79
C ALA A 11 -4.97 -29.97 -10.54
N ASN A 12 -5.29 -29.84 -11.83
CA ASN A 12 -4.88 -28.69 -12.64
C ASN A 12 -5.53 -27.38 -12.14
N ARG A 13 -6.81 -27.43 -11.75
CA ARG A 13 -7.53 -26.27 -11.23
C ARG A 13 -7.11 -25.94 -9.81
N ALA A 14 -6.85 -26.92 -8.97
CA ALA A 14 -6.29 -26.72 -7.65
C ALA A 14 -4.91 -26.03 -7.70
N LEU A 15 -4.06 -26.41 -8.65
CA LEU A 15 -2.77 -25.78 -8.89
C LEU A 15 -2.94 -24.30 -9.27
N MET A 16 -3.87 -23.99 -10.17
CA MET A 16 -4.17 -22.59 -10.55
C MET A 16 -4.68 -21.80 -9.35
N GLY A 17 -5.59 -22.35 -8.55
CA GLY A 17 -6.10 -21.72 -7.34
C GLY A 17 -5.00 -21.44 -6.30
N ALA A 18 -4.13 -22.42 -6.05
CA ALA A 18 -3.01 -22.26 -5.15
C ALA A 18 -2.04 -21.16 -5.60
N ASN A 19 -1.74 -21.08 -6.89
CA ASN A 19 -0.89 -20.04 -7.45
C ASN A 19 -1.53 -18.65 -7.36
N MET A 20 -2.84 -18.53 -7.61
CA MET A 20 -3.54 -17.26 -7.54
C MET A 20 -3.71 -16.75 -6.12
N GLN A 21 -3.83 -17.60 -5.09
CA GLN A 21 -3.82 -17.19 -3.69
C GLN A 21 -2.53 -16.44 -3.33
N ARG A 22 -1.39 -16.85 -3.88
CA ARG A 22 -0.09 -16.16 -3.65
C ARG A 22 0.03 -14.80 -4.36
N GLN A 23 -0.85 -14.49 -5.30
CA GLN A 23 -0.90 -13.24 -6.06
C GLN A 23 -1.99 -12.29 -5.55
N ALA A 24 -2.72 -12.66 -4.50
CA ALA A 24 -3.77 -11.84 -3.94
C ALA A 24 -3.21 -10.54 -3.37
N VAL A 25 -3.80 -9.42 -3.77
CA VAL A 25 -3.44 -8.09 -3.28
C VAL A 25 -4.12 -7.87 -1.93
N PRO A 26 -3.40 -7.41 -0.88
CA PRO A 26 -4.01 -7.04 0.38
C PRO A 26 -5.07 -5.94 0.19
N LEU A 27 -6.27 -6.20 0.67
CA LEU A 27 -7.39 -5.26 0.56
C LEU A 27 -7.43 -4.31 1.74
N LEU A 28 -8.06 -3.15 1.54
CA LEU A 28 -8.29 -2.15 2.60
C LEU A 28 -9.14 -2.72 3.75
N ARG A 29 -10.16 -3.51 3.40
CA ARG A 29 -11.05 -4.20 4.34
C ARG A 29 -11.17 -5.66 3.94
N PRO A 30 -10.21 -6.50 4.32
CA PRO A 30 -10.30 -7.93 4.03
C PRO A 30 -11.39 -8.58 4.90
N HIS A 31 -12.01 -9.64 4.40
CA HIS A 31 -12.94 -10.46 5.16
C HIS A 31 -12.44 -11.90 5.27
N ALA A 32 -12.45 -12.44 6.47
CA ALA A 32 -12.18 -13.86 6.68
C ALA A 32 -13.15 -14.73 5.89
N PRO A 33 -12.70 -15.83 5.27
CA PRO A 33 -13.58 -16.67 4.48
C PRO A 33 -14.64 -17.34 5.34
N ILE A 34 -15.92 -17.29 4.92
CA ILE A 34 -17.02 -17.96 5.62
C ILE A 34 -16.81 -19.49 5.63
N VAL A 35 -16.32 -20.02 4.50
CA VAL A 35 -15.94 -21.43 4.37
C VAL A 35 -14.43 -21.54 4.29
N GLY A 36 -13.83 -22.08 5.33
CA GLY A 36 -12.39 -22.27 5.45
C GLY A 36 -12.00 -23.72 5.69
N THR A 37 -10.71 -23.96 5.84
CA THR A 37 -10.13 -25.29 6.14
C THR A 37 -9.68 -25.44 7.58
N GLY A 38 -9.74 -24.37 8.38
CA GLY A 38 -9.19 -24.30 9.72
C GLY A 38 -7.70 -24.00 9.76
N MET A 39 -7.03 -23.92 8.61
CA MET A 39 -5.62 -23.57 8.53
C MET A 39 -5.36 -22.07 8.48
N GLU A 40 -6.37 -21.26 8.24
CA GLU A 40 -6.24 -19.81 8.06
C GLU A 40 -5.67 -19.13 9.31
N HIS A 41 -6.14 -19.51 10.49
CA HIS A 41 -5.63 -19.00 11.76
C HIS A 41 -4.18 -19.45 12.00
N LYS A 42 -3.91 -20.72 11.81
CA LYS A 42 -2.56 -21.28 11.99
C LYS A 42 -1.54 -20.62 11.05
N ILE A 43 -1.91 -20.40 9.79
CA ILE A 43 -1.04 -19.73 8.81
C ILE A 43 -0.82 -18.27 9.20
N CYS A 44 -1.83 -17.58 9.71
CA CYS A 44 -1.70 -16.21 10.18
C CYS A 44 -0.66 -16.10 11.30
N ILE A 45 -0.71 -17.00 12.28
CA ILE A 45 0.23 -17.03 13.40
C ILE A 45 1.64 -17.39 12.92
N ASP A 46 1.79 -18.47 12.18
CA ASP A 46 3.10 -19.00 11.74
C ASP A 46 3.81 -18.08 10.73
N SER A 47 3.08 -17.21 10.03
CA SER A 47 3.66 -16.27 9.06
C SER A 47 4.21 -14.99 9.68
N GLU A 48 3.98 -14.77 10.96
CA GLU A 48 4.37 -13.54 11.69
C GLU A 48 3.83 -12.23 11.07
N ILE A 49 2.76 -12.32 10.26
CA ILE A 49 2.09 -11.15 9.66
C ILE A 49 1.33 -10.36 10.72
N ALA A 50 0.72 -11.08 11.66
CA ALA A 50 -0.01 -10.52 12.78
C ALA A 50 0.90 -10.28 13.98
N VAL A 51 0.52 -9.36 14.85
CA VAL A 51 1.22 -9.13 16.13
C VAL A 51 0.62 -10.05 17.18
N LEU A 52 1.46 -10.84 17.84
CA LEU A 52 1.06 -11.87 18.80
C LEU A 52 1.45 -11.49 20.22
N ALA A 53 0.65 -11.91 21.20
CA ALA A 53 0.99 -11.81 22.62
C ALA A 53 2.11 -12.78 22.96
N GLU A 54 3.14 -12.34 23.69
CA GLU A 54 4.27 -13.16 24.08
C GLU A 54 4.04 -13.94 25.39
N GLY A 55 3.02 -13.55 26.16
CA GLY A 55 2.69 -14.16 27.44
C GLY A 55 1.27 -13.88 27.88
N ASP A 56 0.91 -14.37 29.05
CA ASP A 56 -0.39 -14.15 29.64
C ASP A 56 -0.42 -12.80 30.35
N GLY A 57 -1.45 -12.01 30.11
CA GLY A 57 -1.54 -10.67 30.65
C GLY A 57 -2.84 -9.94 30.30
N VAL A 58 -2.84 -8.64 30.50
CA VAL A 58 -3.99 -7.77 30.23
C VAL A 58 -3.54 -6.55 29.42
N VAL A 59 -4.33 -6.18 28.39
CA VAL A 59 -4.12 -4.96 27.61
C VAL A 59 -4.44 -3.74 28.50
N THR A 60 -3.44 -2.89 28.72
CA THR A 60 -3.58 -1.71 29.58
C THR A 60 -3.84 -0.42 28.82
N SER A 61 -3.33 -0.32 27.60
CA SER A 61 -3.53 0.82 26.71
C SER A 61 -3.51 0.36 25.25
N MET A 62 -4.27 1.04 24.40
CA MET A 62 -4.30 0.76 22.96
C MET A 62 -4.66 2.03 22.20
N ASP A 63 -3.89 2.28 21.15
CA ASP A 63 -4.19 3.27 20.12
C ASP A 63 -3.87 2.71 18.73
N ALA A 64 -4.00 3.53 17.69
CA ALA A 64 -3.77 3.08 16.32
C ALA A 64 -2.31 2.68 16.02
N ARG A 65 -1.34 3.04 16.87
CA ARG A 65 0.09 2.82 16.68
C ARG A 65 0.75 1.96 17.74
N HIS A 66 0.14 1.84 18.93
CA HIS A 66 0.72 1.18 20.09
C HIS A 66 -0.32 0.31 20.80
N ILE A 67 0.12 -0.85 21.27
CA ILE A 67 -0.63 -1.71 22.18
C ILE A 67 0.28 -1.99 23.37
N THR A 68 -0.13 -1.63 24.56
CA THR A 68 0.62 -1.89 25.79
C THR A 68 -0.04 -3.03 26.56
N VAL A 69 0.72 -4.08 26.81
CA VAL A 69 0.29 -5.25 27.57
C VAL A 69 1.07 -5.33 28.87
N LYS A 70 0.35 -5.52 29.97
CA LYS A 70 0.95 -5.85 31.27
C LYS A 70 0.80 -7.36 31.50
N TYR A 71 1.93 -8.05 31.49
CA TYR A 71 1.98 -9.48 31.68
C TYR A 71 1.88 -9.88 33.16
N ASP A 72 1.42 -11.08 33.42
CA ASP A 72 1.30 -11.64 34.79
C ASP A 72 2.68 -11.79 35.46
N SER A 73 3.76 -11.85 34.68
CA SER A 73 5.15 -11.79 35.16
C SER A 73 5.51 -10.44 35.81
N GLY A 74 4.67 -9.41 35.63
CA GLY A 74 4.94 -8.04 36.04
C GLY A 74 5.60 -7.17 34.97
N GLU A 75 6.03 -7.75 33.86
CA GLU A 75 6.59 -7.03 32.73
C GLU A 75 5.50 -6.23 31.98
N ILE A 76 5.87 -5.01 31.56
CA ILE A 76 5.02 -4.18 30.68
C ILE A 76 5.71 -4.06 29.33
N LYS A 77 5.02 -4.48 28.29
CA LYS A 77 5.53 -4.41 26.92
C LYS A 77 4.67 -3.53 26.04
N ASP A 78 5.33 -2.66 25.29
CA ASP A 78 4.72 -1.80 24.28
C ASP A 78 5.00 -2.34 22.87
N TYR A 79 3.95 -2.68 22.16
CA TYR A 79 3.98 -3.16 20.77
C TYR A 79 3.72 -2.00 19.83
N LYS A 80 4.75 -1.58 19.11
CA LYS A 80 4.63 -0.56 18.09
C LYS A 80 4.14 -1.18 16.79
N LEU A 81 3.00 -0.72 16.30
CA LEU A 81 2.37 -1.21 15.07
C LEU A 81 2.97 -0.55 13.83
N THR A 82 3.19 -1.37 12.80
CA THR A 82 3.62 -0.90 11.49
C THR A 82 2.46 -0.25 10.76
N LYS A 83 2.66 0.99 10.28
CA LYS A 83 1.62 1.76 9.58
C LYS A 83 2.09 2.15 8.20
N PHE A 84 1.32 1.80 7.18
CA PHE A 84 1.50 2.21 5.78
C PHE A 84 2.94 2.05 5.26
N LEU A 85 3.55 0.92 5.57
CA LEU A 85 4.87 0.56 5.06
C LEU A 85 4.74 -0.07 3.66
N ARG A 86 5.62 0.34 2.75
CA ARG A 86 5.70 -0.27 1.43
C ARG A 86 6.30 -1.67 1.51
N SER A 87 5.62 -2.67 0.95
CA SER A 87 6.18 -4.00 0.73
C SER A 87 7.09 -4.02 -0.50
N ASN A 88 7.82 -5.12 -0.71
CA ASN A 88 8.69 -5.30 -1.89
C ASN A 88 7.94 -5.22 -3.24
N HIS A 89 6.65 -5.49 -3.25
CA HIS A 89 5.79 -5.41 -4.44
C HIS A 89 4.92 -4.14 -4.49
N GLY A 90 5.20 -3.15 -3.64
CA GLY A 90 4.44 -1.90 -3.61
C GLY A 90 3.08 -1.99 -2.93
N THR A 91 2.76 -3.10 -2.29
CA THR A 91 1.54 -3.24 -1.49
C THR A 91 1.69 -2.59 -0.12
N CYS A 92 0.59 -2.32 0.56
CA CYS A 92 0.59 -1.67 1.85
C CYS A 92 0.67 -2.69 3.00
N ILE A 93 1.67 -2.55 3.85
CA ILE A 93 1.76 -3.25 5.14
C ILE A 93 1.23 -2.29 6.20
N ASN A 94 0.08 -2.63 6.78
CA ASN A 94 -0.57 -1.83 7.81
C ASN A 94 -1.15 -2.75 8.87
N GLN A 95 -0.73 -2.57 10.12
CA GLN A 95 -1.21 -3.35 11.24
C GLN A 95 -2.32 -2.59 11.98
N ARG A 96 -3.40 -3.30 12.32
CA ARG A 96 -4.58 -2.76 13.01
C ARG A 96 -4.83 -3.52 14.30
N PRO A 97 -4.95 -2.85 15.46
CA PRO A 97 -5.29 -3.52 16.71
C PRO A 97 -6.69 -4.16 16.60
N ILE A 98 -6.84 -5.35 17.18
CA ILE A 98 -8.11 -6.09 17.26
C ILE A 98 -8.51 -6.42 18.69
N VAL A 99 -7.70 -6.03 19.68
CA VAL A 99 -7.96 -6.22 21.11
C VAL A 99 -8.48 -4.93 21.73
N GLU A 100 -9.15 -5.06 22.87
CA GLU A 100 -9.68 -3.93 23.63
C GLU A 100 -8.90 -3.71 24.93
N VAL A 101 -8.96 -2.47 25.47
CA VAL A 101 -8.35 -2.16 26.78
C VAL A 101 -9.09 -2.94 27.88
N GLY A 102 -8.32 -3.64 28.70
CA GLY A 102 -8.84 -4.53 29.76
C GLY A 102 -9.04 -5.98 29.30
N GLU A 103 -8.86 -6.28 28.05
CA GLU A 103 -8.93 -7.64 27.52
C GLU A 103 -7.77 -8.49 28.01
N ARG A 104 -8.08 -9.75 28.36
CA ARG A 104 -7.06 -10.73 28.75
C ARG A 104 -6.49 -11.41 27.52
N VAL A 105 -5.18 -11.49 27.46
CA VAL A 105 -4.42 -12.10 26.36
C VAL A 105 -3.59 -13.27 26.86
N HIS A 106 -3.32 -14.21 25.96
CA HIS A 106 -2.53 -15.41 26.24
C HIS A 106 -1.32 -15.49 25.31
N GLY A 107 -0.19 -15.96 25.85
CA GLY A 107 0.96 -16.35 25.07
C GLY A 107 0.87 -17.80 24.57
N TRP A 108 1.96 -18.29 24.00
CA TRP A 108 2.08 -19.70 23.69
C TRP A 108 1.95 -20.56 24.94
N GLY A 109 1.12 -21.57 24.89
CA GLY A 109 0.88 -22.45 26.02
C GLY A 109 0.63 -23.90 25.60
N VAL A 110 0.37 -24.72 26.59
CA VAL A 110 -0.08 -26.11 26.41
C VAL A 110 -1.21 -26.32 27.38
N ASP A 111 -2.34 -26.87 26.90
CA ASP A 111 -3.50 -27.16 27.73
C ASP A 111 -3.26 -28.40 28.63
N GLU A 112 -4.24 -28.70 29.49
CA GLU A 112 -4.21 -29.85 30.39
C GLU A 112 -4.12 -31.21 29.65
N ASN A 113 -4.49 -31.23 28.36
CA ASN A 113 -4.46 -32.40 27.48
C ASN A 113 -3.17 -32.51 26.66
N GLY A 114 -2.22 -31.56 26.80
CA GLY A 114 -0.97 -31.52 26.06
C GLY A 114 -1.12 -30.91 24.64
N GLN A 115 -2.25 -30.24 24.34
CA GLN A 115 -2.43 -29.52 23.07
C GLN A 115 -1.84 -28.12 23.16
N THR A 116 -1.22 -27.68 22.09
CA THR A 116 -0.68 -26.32 21.99
C THR A 116 -1.83 -25.30 21.95
N ILE A 117 -1.74 -24.31 22.83
CA ILE A 117 -2.61 -23.12 22.80
C ILE A 117 -1.90 -22.06 21.98
N ASP A 118 -2.55 -21.60 20.93
CA ASP A 118 -2.05 -20.52 20.08
C ASP A 118 -2.14 -19.19 20.84
N PRO A 119 -1.18 -18.25 20.62
CA PRO A 119 -1.19 -16.95 21.28
C PRO A 119 -2.32 -16.07 20.78
N THR A 120 -2.79 -15.17 21.64
CA THR A 120 -3.77 -14.16 21.24
C THR A 120 -3.17 -13.23 20.19
N VAL A 121 -3.89 -12.99 19.09
CA VAL A 121 -3.55 -12.00 18.09
C VAL A 121 -3.92 -10.62 18.62
N LEU A 122 -2.93 -9.74 18.76
CA LEU A 122 -3.11 -8.37 19.25
C LEU A 122 -3.50 -7.41 18.13
N ALA A 123 -2.92 -7.60 16.96
CA ALA A 123 -3.18 -6.77 15.79
C ALA A 123 -3.15 -7.59 14.51
N ASP A 124 -4.11 -7.33 13.63
CA ASP A 124 -4.13 -7.87 12.28
C ASP A 124 -3.09 -7.17 11.40
N GLY A 125 -2.46 -7.93 10.52
CA GLY A 125 -1.58 -7.44 9.46
C GLY A 125 -2.30 -7.29 8.11
N PRO A 126 -1.54 -7.17 7.00
CA PRO A 126 -2.11 -7.16 5.67
C PRO A 126 -2.79 -8.50 5.34
N ALA A 127 -3.92 -8.44 4.63
CA ALA A 127 -4.71 -9.62 4.24
C ALA A 127 -5.05 -10.56 5.40
N THR A 128 -5.37 -10.00 6.56
CA THR A 128 -5.84 -10.72 7.74
C THR A 128 -7.09 -10.07 8.33
N ASP A 129 -7.94 -10.86 8.93
CA ASP A 129 -9.17 -10.43 9.58
C ASP A 129 -9.40 -11.28 10.84
N GLN A 130 -9.42 -10.63 12.01
CA GLN A 130 -9.58 -11.26 13.32
C GLN A 130 -8.64 -12.45 13.58
N GLY A 131 -7.38 -12.30 13.17
CA GLY A 131 -6.36 -13.33 13.35
C GLY A 131 -6.42 -14.49 12.34
N GLU A 132 -7.19 -14.37 11.28
CA GLU A 132 -7.26 -15.34 10.18
C GLU A 132 -6.79 -14.72 8.87
N ILE A 133 -6.17 -15.53 7.99
CA ILE A 133 -5.82 -15.09 6.64
C ILE A 133 -7.11 -14.78 5.85
N ALA A 134 -7.18 -13.58 5.32
CA ALA A 134 -8.30 -13.04 4.55
C ALA A 134 -7.78 -12.42 3.25
N LEU A 135 -7.73 -13.23 2.19
CA LEU A 135 -7.17 -12.83 0.89
C LEU A 135 -8.16 -12.07 -0.01
N GLY A 136 -9.41 -11.96 0.39
CA GLY A 136 -10.45 -11.38 -0.44
C GLY A 136 -11.70 -10.97 0.33
N GLN A 137 -12.86 -11.12 -0.34
CA GLN A 137 -14.17 -10.72 0.16
C GLN A 137 -15.16 -11.89 0.03
N ASN A 138 -16.15 -11.90 0.91
CA ASN A 138 -17.31 -12.77 0.79
C ASN A 138 -18.43 -11.99 0.08
N ILE A 139 -18.75 -12.37 -1.16
CA ILE A 139 -19.71 -11.68 -2.02
C ILE A 139 -20.73 -12.65 -2.60
N LEU A 140 -21.88 -12.13 -3.00
CA LEU A 140 -22.94 -12.91 -3.62
C LEU A 140 -22.65 -13.09 -5.11
N VAL A 141 -22.36 -14.33 -5.52
CA VAL A 141 -22.00 -14.68 -6.90
C VAL A 141 -23.15 -15.43 -7.58
N GLY A 142 -23.52 -15.01 -8.78
CA GLY A 142 -24.45 -15.74 -9.65
C GLY A 142 -23.74 -16.42 -10.80
N PHE A 143 -24.00 -17.71 -11.02
CA PHE A 143 -23.49 -18.46 -12.17
C PHE A 143 -24.57 -18.52 -13.25
N MET A 144 -24.55 -17.54 -14.14
CA MET A 144 -25.50 -17.41 -15.24
C MET A 144 -24.92 -16.56 -16.35
N THR A 145 -25.50 -16.63 -17.55
CA THR A 145 -25.17 -15.69 -18.62
C THR A 145 -25.94 -14.37 -18.41
N TRP A 146 -25.28 -13.24 -18.63
CA TRP A 146 -25.91 -11.93 -18.51
C TRP A 146 -25.50 -11.01 -19.66
N GLU A 147 -26.41 -10.76 -20.58
CA GLU A 147 -26.26 -9.85 -21.72
C GLU A 147 -24.97 -10.01 -22.55
N GLY A 148 -24.32 -11.18 -22.46
CA GLY A 148 -23.06 -11.48 -23.13
C GLY A 148 -21.81 -10.84 -22.50
N TYR A 149 -21.94 -10.04 -21.44
CA TYR A 149 -20.82 -9.34 -20.81
C TYR A 149 -19.91 -10.25 -19.96
N ASN A 150 -20.32 -11.48 -19.70
CA ASN A 150 -19.53 -12.49 -18.99
C ASN A 150 -19.11 -13.66 -19.88
N TYR A 151 -19.00 -13.42 -21.20
CA TYR A 151 -18.54 -14.42 -22.15
C TYR A 151 -17.05 -14.74 -21.95
N GLU A 152 -16.66 -16.00 -22.05
CA GLU A 152 -15.28 -16.50 -21.93
C GLU A 152 -14.56 -16.04 -20.65
N ASP A 153 -15.08 -16.40 -19.49
CA ASP A 153 -14.51 -16.09 -18.18
C ASP A 153 -14.44 -14.58 -17.84
N ALA A 154 -15.15 -13.74 -18.58
CA ALA A 154 -15.37 -12.36 -18.16
C ALA A 154 -16.35 -12.31 -16.99
N VAL A 155 -16.21 -11.31 -16.13
CA VAL A 155 -17.08 -11.12 -14.97
C VAL A 155 -17.70 -9.74 -14.96
N LEU A 156 -18.96 -9.68 -14.55
CA LEU A 156 -19.68 -8.44 -14.28
C LEU A 156 -19.64 -8.13 -12.80
N LEU A 157 -19.43 -6.88 -12.46
CA LEU A 157 -19.45 -6.40 -11.08
C LEU A 157 -20.60 -5.44 -10.84
N ASN A 158 -21.17 -5.54 -9.64
CA ASN A 158 -22.08 -4.54 -9.11
C ASN A 158 -21.29 -3.29 -8.68
N GLU A 159 -21.78 -2.10 -9.04
CA GLU A 159 -21.21 -0.82 -8.63
C GLU A 159 -21.07 -0.70 -7.09
N ARG A 160 -21.89 -1.40 -6.31
CA ARG A 160 -21.80 -1.47 -4.86
C ARG A 160 -20.39 -1.83 -4.39
N LEU A 161 -19.73 -2.78 -5.06
CA LEU A 161 -18.37 -3.23 -4.72
C LEU A 161 -17.34 -2.09 -4.83
N VAL A 162 -17.50 -1.23 -5.81
CA VAL A 162 -16.63 -0.04 -6.00
C VAL A 162 -16.98 1.06 -5.02
N ARG A 163 -18.27 1.33 -4.83
CA ARG A 163 -18.77 2.39 -3.95
C ARG A 163 -18.42 2.15 -2.48
N GLU A 164 -18.56 0.90 -2.01
CA GLU A 164 -18.29 0.52 -0.62
C GLU A 164 -16.84 0.11 -0.35
N ASP A 165 -15.94 0.27 -1.32
CA ASP A 165 -14.52 -0.04 -1.21
C ASP A 165 -14.22 -1.53 -0.85
N LEU A 166 -15.04 -2.47 -1.30
CA LEU A 166 -14.88 -3.88 -0.92
C LEU A 166 -13.63 -4.52 -1.54
N TYR A 167 -13.23 -4.11 -2.75
CA TYR A 167 -12.01 -4.56 -3.41
C TYR A 167 -10.98 -3.45 -3.58
N THR A 168 -11.02 -2.44 -2.75
CA THR A 168 -10.05 -1.34 -2.78
C THR A 168 -8.76 -1.78 -2.11
N SER A 169 -7.64 -1.45 -2.74
CA SER A 169 -6.29 -1.70 -2.24
C SER A 169 -5.48 -0.42 -2.17
N ILE A 170 -4.46 -0.41 -1.32
CA ILE A 170 -3.51 0.70 -1.21
C ILE A 170 -2.19 0.22 -1.80
N HIS A 171 -1.65 1.00 -2.73
CA HIS A 171 -0.34 0.78 -3.32
C HIS A 171 0.57 1.95 -2.98
N ILE A 172 1.79 1.64 -2.55
CA ILE A 172 2.79 2.64 -2.17
C ILE A 172 3.93 2.56 -3.16
N GLU A 173 4.15 3.65 -3.89
CA GLU A 173 5.25 3.79 -4.85
C GLU A 173 6.38 4.61 -4.23
N GLU A 174 7.62 4.22 -4.53
CA GLU A 174 8.83 4.90 -4.09
C GLU A 174 9.43 5.69 -5.24
N TYR A 175 9.71 6.96 -4.99
CA TYR A 175 10.40 7.85 -5.91
C TYR A 175 11.67 8.36 -5.25
N GLU A 176 12.80 8.20 -5.94
CA GLU A 176 14.11 8.57 -5.43
C GLU A 176 14.75 9.63 -6.33
N ILE A 177 15.41 10.57 -5.71
CA ILE A 177 16.27 11.54 -6.37
C ILE A 177 17.56 11.70 -5.58
N ASP A 178 18.67 11.83 -6.31
CA ASP A 178 19.98 12.08 -5.74
C ASP A 178 20.52 13.46 -6.17
N ALA A 179 21.31 14.07 -5.31
CA ALA A 179 22.11 15.26 -5.61
C ALA A 179 23.57 14.83 -5.70
N ARG A 180 24.17 15.03 -6.88
CA ARG A 180 25.54 14.62 -7.20
C ARG A 180 26.44 15.80 -7.44
N ASP A 181 27.74 15.56 -7.27
CA ASP A 181 28.75 16.49 -7.78
C ASP A 181 28.85 16.40 -9.29
N THR A 182 28.75 17.53 -9.97
CA THR A 182 28.97 17.64 -11.41
C THR A 182 30.26 18.42 -11.72
N LYS A 183 30.75 18.35 -12.95
CA LYS A 183 31.93 19.10 -13.38
C LYS A 183 31.75 20.63 -13.29
N LEU A 184 30.49 21.10 -13.26
CA LEU A 184 30.11 22.51 -13.20
C LEU A 184 29.80 22.99 -11.78
N GLY A 185 29.79 22.08 -10.82
CA GLY A 185 29.44 22.32 -9.44
C GLY A 185 28.49 21.25 -8.89
N PRO A 186 28.21 21.26 -7.58
CA PRO A 186 27.29 20.31 -6.96
C PRO A 186 25.84 20.63 -7.33
N GLU A 187 25.05 19.60 -7.51
CA GLU A 187 23.59 19.71 -7.54
C GLU A 187 23.07 20.02 -6.13
N GLU A 188 22.02 20.78 -6.05
CA GLU A 188 21.43 21.21 -4.78
C GLU A 188 19.96 20.87 -4.71
N ILE A 189 19.54 20.30 -3.58
CA ILE A 189 18.12 20.11 -3.24
C ILE A 189 17.65 21.35 -2.50
N THR A 190 16.72 22.09 -3.09
CA THR A 190 16.28 23.38 -2.62
C THR A 190 14.84 23.69 -3.05
N ARG A 191 14.17 24.55 -2.29
CA ARG A 191 12.88 25.13 -2.67
C ARG A 191 13.03 26.24 -3.71
N ASP A 192 14.18 26.83 -3.85
CA ASP A 192 14.45 27.95 -4.74
C ASP A 192 14.70 27.46 -6.19
N ILE A 193 13.61 27.20 -6.91
CA ILE A 193 13.59 26.64 -8.26
C ILE A 193 13.30 27.76 -9.26
N PRO A 194 14.10 27.91 -10.33
CA PRO A 194 13.86 28.92 -11.36
C PRO A 194 12.56 28.66 -12.15
N ASN A 195 11.85 29.72 -12.50
CA ASN A 195 10.63 29.71 -13.35
C ASN A 195 9.47 28.85 -12.81
N VAL A 196 9.35 28.71 -11.52
CA VAL A 196 8.27 27.99 -10.83
C VAL A 196 7.51 28.97 -9.95
N GLY A 197 6.17 28.98 -10.08
CA GLY A 197 5.28 29.82 -9.25
C GLY A 197 5.14 29.30 -7.83
N GLU A 198 4.79 30.17 -6.89
CA GLU A 198 4.57 29.82 -5.48
C GLU A 198 3.50 28.74 -5.27
N ASP A 199 2.49 28.68 -6.13
CA ASP A 199 1.45 27.65 -6.04
C ASP A 199 1.98 26.23 -6.23
N ALA A 200 3.01 26.06 -7.06
CA ALA A 200 3.67 24.76 -7.26
C ALA A 200 4.62 24.40 -6.11
N LEU A 201 5.02 25.38 -5.30
CA LEU A 201 5.95 25.20 -4.19
C LEU A 201 5.24 25.12 -2.82
N LYS A 202 3.93 25.29 -2.78
CA LYS A 202 3.15 25.42 -1.52
C LYS A 202 3.30 24.23 -0.58
N ASP A 203 3.44 23.02 -1.10
CA ASP A 203 3.56 21.78 -0.34
C ASP A 203 5.02 21.36 -0.07
N LEU A 204 5.99 22.13 -0.55
CA LEU A 204 7.40 21.92 -0.25
C LEU A 204 7.78 22.60 1.07
N ASP A 205 8.62 21.93 1.86
CA ASP A 205 9.22 22.49 3.06
C ASP A 205 10.36 23.47 2.72
N GLU A 206 11.02 24.00 3.73
CA GLU A 206 12.14 24.94 3.58
C GLU A 206 13.34 24.32 2.84
N ASN A 207 13.47 23.00 2.89
CA ASN A 207 14.53 22.24 2.22
C ASN A 207 14.15 21.83 0.79
N GLY A 208 12.94 22.14 0.33
CA GLY A 208 12.47 21.77 -1.00
C GLY A 208 11.93 20.35 -1.09
N ILE A 209 11.61 19.69 0.02
CA ILE A 209 11.04 18.36 0.10
C ILE A 209 9.55 18.47 0.42
N ILE A 210 8.74 17.66 -0.27
CA ILE A 210 7.30 17.69 -0.06
C ILE A 210 6.92 17.21 1.35
N ARG A 211 5.94 17.88 1.97
CA ARG A 211 5.44 17.51 3.29
C ARG A 211 4.64 16.22 3.28
N ILE A 212 4.71 15.47 4.37
CA ILE A 212 3.88 14.27 4.59
C ILE A 212 2.41 14.70 4.69
N GLY A 213 1.52 13.93 4.06
CA GLY A 213 0.09 14.21 4.00
C GLY A 213 -0.35 15.10 2.84
N ALA A 214 0.58 15.62 2.02
CA ALA A 214 0.24 16.38 0.82
C ALA A 214 -0.43 15.47 -0.23
N GLU A 215 -1.50 15.96 -0.83
CA GLU A 215 -2.12 15.35 -2.00
C GLU A 215 -1.39 15.82 -3.25
N VAL A 216 -0.93 14.87 -4.07
CA VAL A 216 -0.17 15.15 -5.29
C VAL A 216 -0.83 14.56 -6.52
N ARG A 217 -0.61 15.23 -7.65
CA ARG A 217 -1.08 14.84 -8.97
C ARG A 217 0.09 14.84 -9.95
N SER A 218 -0.13 14.25 -11.11
CA SER A 218 0.86 14.25 -12.20
C SER A 218 1.42 15.64 -12.46
N GLY A 219 2.75 15.75 -12.48
CA GLY A 219 3.47 16.99 -12.71
C GLY A 219 3.80 17.82 -11.46
N ASP A 220 3.23 17.51 -10.30
CA ASP A 220 3.56 18.18 -9.04
C ASP A 220 5.00 17.87 -8.62
N ILE A 221 5.66 18.84 -8.01
CA ILE A 221 7.05 18.71 -7.55
C ILE A 221 7.07 17.96 -6.22
N LEU A 222 7.83 16.86 -6.18
CA LEU A 222 8.07 16.09 -4.96
C LEU A 222 9.31 16.57 -4.22
N VAL A 223 10.39 16.79 -4.95
CA VAL A 223 11.66 17.29 -4.41
C VAL A 223 12.21 18.31 -5.38
N GLY A 224 12.43 19.52 -4.90
CA GLY A 224 13.06 20.58 -5.69
C GLY A 224 14.55 20.34 -5.81
N LYS A 225 15.07 20.26 -7.02
CA LYS A 225 16.49 20.14 -7.32
C LYS A 225 16.90 21.06 -8.45
N VAL A 226 18.04 21.68 -8.30
CA VAL A 226 18.66 22.52 -9.33
C VAL A 226 20.06 21.97 -9.68
N THR A 227 20.38 22.04 -10.97
CA THR A 227 21.68 21.59 -11.50
C THR A 227 22.37 22.77 -12.15
N PRO A 228 23.68 23.01 -11.90
CA PRO A 228 24.42 24.07 -12.56
C PRO A 228 24.41 23.95 -14.08
N LYS A 229 24.23 25.07 -14.79
CA LYS A 229 24.27 25.15 -16.25
C LYS A 229 25.68 25.45 -16.73
N GLY A 230 26.07 24.81 -17.86
CA GLY A 230 27.25 25.19 -18.65
C GLY A 230 26.96 26.41 -19.55
N GLU A 231 28.01 27.11 -19.96
CA GLU A 231 27.88 28.26 -20.87
C GLU A 231 27.22 27.90 -22.23
N THR A 232 27.31 26.64 -22.63
CA THR A 232 26.68 26.10 -23.84
C THR A 232 25.19 25.85 -23.74
N ASP A 233 24.69 25.73 -22.51
CA ASP A 233 23.27 25.38 -22.22
C ASP A 233 22.38 26.64 -22.07
N LEU A 234 22.96 27.83 -22.18
CA LEU A 234 22.20 29.09 -22.11
C LEU A 234 21.43 29.32 -23.40
N THR A 235 20.12 29.65 -23.27
CA THR A 235 19.34 30.11 -24.41
C THR A 235 19.84 31.47 -24.91
N ALA A 236 19.49 31.84 -26.15
CA ALA A 236 19.85 33.15 -26.70
C ALA A 236 19.35 34.32 -25.85
N GLU A 237 18.15 34.17 -25.27
CA GLU A 237 17.53 35.14 -24.36
C GLU A 237 18.29 35.26 -23.03
N GLU A 238 18.69 34.12 -22.44
CA GLU A 238 19.49 34.08 -21.21
C GLU A 238 20.87 34.68 -21.40
N ARG A 239 21.50 34.45 -22.56
CA ARG A 239 22.82 35.10 -22.94
C ARG A 239 22.66 36.61 -23.06
N LEU A 240 21.55 37.08 -23.63
CA LEU A 240 21.25 38.51 -23.76
C LEU A 240 21.00 39.14 -22.41
N LEU A 241 20.22 38.51 -21.56
CA LEU A 241 19.94 38.96 -20.16
C LEU A 241 21.21 39.02 -19.34
N ARG A 242 22.13 38.05 -19.48
CA ARG A 242 23.44 38.05 -18.81
C ARG A 242 24.31 39.17 -19.31
N ALA A 243 24.28 39.47 -20.60
CA ALA A 243 25.05 40.58 -21.18
C ALA A 243 24.54 41.97 -20.75
N ILE A 244 23.21 42.12 -20.51
CA ILE A 244 22.57 43.38 -20.15
C ILE A 244 22.56 43.62 -18.62
N PHE A 245 22.27 42.58 -17.84
CA PHE A 245 22.02 42.69 -16.39
C PHE A 245 23.12 42.09 -15.50
N GLY A 246 24.22 41.59 -16.12
CA GLY A 246 25.30 40.96 -15.38
C GLY A 246 24.94 39.60 -14.79
N GLU A 247 25.62 39.17 -13.73
CA GLU A 247 25.48 37.82 -13.10
C GLU A 247 24.12 37.49 -12.48
N LYS A 248 23.06 38.26 -12.70
CA LYS A 248 21.72 38.03 -12.14
C LYS A 248 20.88 36.98 -12.85
N ALA A 249 21.33 36.44 -14.00
CA ALA A 249 20.72 35.24 -14.57
C ALA A 249 21.15 34.03 -13.76
N ARG A 250 20.21 33.29 -13.17
CA ARG A 250 20.51 32.07 -12.41
C ARG A 250 21.21 31.06 -13.31
N GLU A 251 22.39 30.62 -12.89
CA GLU A 251 23.24 29.65 -13.59
C GLU A 251 22.78 28.20 -13.33
N VAL A 252 21.52 27.98 -13.01
CA VAL A 252 20.97 26.65 -12.66
C VAL A 252 19.73 26.35 -13.46
N ARG A 253 19.54 25.07 -13.75
CA ARG A 253 18.32 24.54 -14.38
C ARG A 253 17.53 23.70 -13.39
N ASP A 254 16.20 23.68 -13.57
CA ASP A 254 15.29 22.83 -12.81
C ASP A 254 15.45 21.36 -13.23
N THR A 255 15.88 20.53 -12.30
CA THR A 255 15.97 19.07 -12.43
C THR A 255 15.20 18.38 -11.33
N SER A 256 14.15 19.02 -10.82
CA SER A 256 13.31 18.54 -9.72
C SER A 256 12.64 17.20 -10.04
N LEU A 257 12.45 16.40 -9.02
CA LEU A 257 11.63 15.18 -9.09
C LEU A 257 10.16 15.57 -9.10
N LYS A 258 9.47 15.16 -10.15
CA LYS A 258 8.03 15.41 -10.33
C LYS A 258 7.27 14.09 -10.35
N VAL A 259 5.99 14.15 -9.96
CA VAL A 259 5.10 12.99 -10.06
C VAL A 259 4.96 12.58 -11.52
N PRO A 260 5.22 11.32 -11.87
CA PRO A 260 5.10 10.82 -13.25
C PRO A 260 3.68 10.98 -13.81
N HIS A 261 3.57 10.95 -15.12
CA HIS A 261 2.29 11.05 -15.79
C HIS A 261 1.37 9.87 -15.44
N GLY A 262 0.12 10.18 -15.08
CA GLY A 262 -0.88 9.17 -14.68
C GLY A 262 -0.82 8.75 -13.21
N GLU A 263 0.18 9.22 -12.44
CA GLU A 263 0.31 8.93 -11.03
C GLU A 263 -0.32 10.06 -10.17
N SER A 264 -0.89 9.66 -9.05
CA SER A 264 -1.45 10.58 -8.05
C SER A 264 -1.56 9.87 -6.71
N GLY A 265 -1.70 10.62 -5.63
CA GLY A 265 -1.87 10.01 -4.30
C GLY A 265 -1.56 10.97 -3.18
N ILE A 266 -1.27 10.40 -2.02
CA ILE A 266 -0.93 11.12 -0.79
C ILE A 266 0.46 10.73 -0.35
N ILE A 267 1.27 11.73 0.04
CA ILE A 267 2.61 11.48 0.59
C ILE A 267 2.48 10.86 1.96
N VAL A 268 3.02 9.64 2.11
CA VAL A 268 2.97 8.91 3.38
C VAL A 268 4.29 8.96 4.15
N ASP A 269 5.41 9.13 3.45
CA ASP A 269 6.73 9.24 4.06
C ASP A 269 7.71 9.95 3.12
N ALA A 270 8.75 10.56 3.69
CA ALA A 270 9.89 11.13 2.98
C ALA A 270 11.15 10.89 3.81
N LYS A 271 12.15 10.23 3.22
CA LYS A 271 13.43 9.90 3.88
C LYS A 271 14.56 10.64 3.20
N VAL A 272 15.42 11.25 4.01
CA VAL A 272 16.59 11.98 3.57
C VAL A 272 17.84 11.29 4.08
N PHE A 273 18.76 10.99 3.17
CA PHE A 273 20.05 10.39 3.45
C PHE A 273 21.14 11.37 3.03
N THR A 274 22.07 11.68 3.93
CA THR A 274 23.18 12.63 3.66
C THR A 274 24.50 12.05 4.12
N ARG A 275 25.59 12.43 3.45
CA ARG A 275 26.97 12.08 3.91
C ARG A 275 27.27 12.69 5.27
N GLU A 276 26.74 13.85 5.56
CA GLU A 276 26.94 14.54 6.83
C GLU A 276 26.36 13.75 8.00
N ASN A 277 25.27 13.01 7.78
CA ASN A 277 24.66 12.13 8.79
C ASN A 277 25.36 10.76 8.92
N GLY A 278 26.39 10.51 8.10
CA GLY A 278 27.11 9.24 8.09
C GLY A 278 26.47 8.13 7.25
N ASP A 279 25.50 8.47 6.41
CA ASP A 279 24.87 7.50 5.50
C ASP A 279 25.84 7.07 4.39
N GLU A 280 25.82 5.76 4.07
CA GLU A 280 26.59 5.20 2.97
C GLU A 280 25.93 5.53 1.61
N LEU A 281 26.46 6.53 0.92
CA LEU A 281 26.01 6.94 -0.40
C LEU A 281 27.02 6.54 -1.49
N GLY A 282 26.52 6.39 -2.71
CA GLY A 282 27.37 6.09 -3.88
C GLY A 282 28.46 7.15 -4.12
N PRO A 283 29.47 6.84 -4.96
CA PRO A 283 30.51 7.80 -5.30
C PRO A 283 29.93 9.07 -5.92
N GLY A 284 30.36 10.26 -5.42
CA GLY A 284 29.91 11.54 -5.91
C GLY A 284 28.49 11.95 -5.54
N VAL A 285 27.75 11.14 -4.78
CA VAL A 285 26.42 11.46 -4.30
C VAL A 285 26.53 12.12 -2.91
N ASN A 286 25.92 13.28 -2.74
CA ASN A 286 25.94 14.04 -1.49
C ASN A 286 24.66 13.86 -0.67
N MET A 287 23.53 13.70 -1.34
CA MET A 287 22.20 13.56 -0.72
C MET A 287 21.32 12.67 -1.58
N VAL A 288 20.50 11.86 -0.92
CA VAL A 288 19.43 11.07 -1.54
C VAL A 288 18.14 11.35 -0.80
N VAL A 289 17.07 11.62 -1.54
CA VAL A 289 15.73 11.78 -0.98
C VAL A 289 14.81 10.75 -1.61
N ARG A 290 14.13 9.99 -0.75
CA ARG A 290 13.10 9.03 -1.12
C ARG A 290 11.75 9.51 -0.65
N VAL A 291 10.80 9.58 -1.57
CA VAL A 291 9.42 9.98 -1.30
C VAL A 291 8.50 8.81 -1.59
N TYR A 292 7.57 8.55 -0.68
CA TYR A 292 6.61 7.46 -0.79
C TYR A 292 5.21 8.03 -1.00
N ILE A 293 4.57 7.61 -2.11
CA ILE A 293 3.21 8.03 -2.49
C ILE A 293 2.28 6.84 -2.34
N ALA A 294 1.23 7.00 -1.53
CA ALA A 294 0.17 6.01 -1.41
C ALA A 294 -0.96 6.31 -2.39
N GLN A 295 -1.30 5.33 -3.19
CA GLN A 295 -2.44 5.35 -4.11
C GLN A 295 -3.53 4.43 -3.61
N ARG A 296 -4.77 4.89 -3.67
CA ARG A 296 -5.95 4.11 -3.39
C ARG A 296 -6.55 3.63 -4.70
N ARG A 297 -6.37 2.34 -5.01
CA ARG A 297 -6.85 1.72 -6.25
C ARG A 297 -8.14 0.97 -5.99
N LYS A 298 -9.19 1.39 -6.67
CA LYS A 298 -10.48 0.69 -6.70
C LYS A 298 -10.49 -0.34 -7.81
N ILE A 299 -11.31 -1.38 -7.66
CA ILE A 299 -11.50 -2.36 -8.72
C ILE A 299 -12.10 -1.69 -9.95
N GLN A 300 -11.61 -2.04 -11.12
CA GLN A 300 -12.00 -1.46 -12.39
C GLN A 300 -12.04 -2.52 -13.50
N VAL A 301 -12.62 -2.12 -14.64
CA VAL A 301 -12.63 -2.95 -15.86
C VAL A 301 -11.20 -3.28 -16.26
N GLY A 302 -10.97 -4.56 -16.60
CA GLY A 302 -9.64 -5.09 -16.93
C GLY A 302 -8.91 -5.75 -15.76
N ASP A 303 -9.37 -5.60 -14.53
CA ASP A 303 -8.77 -6.27 -13.38
C ASP A 303 -9.08 -7.77 -13.39
N LYS A 304 -8.09 -8.56 -12.98
CA LYS A 304 -8.22 -10.00 -12.84
C LYS A 304 -8.79 -10.36 -11.48
N MET A 305 -9.82 -11.17 -11.48
CA MET A 305 -10.42 -11.75 -10.28
C MET A 305 -10.37 -13.27 -10.32
N ALA A 306 -10.34 -13.89 -9.15
CA ALA A 306 -10.33 -15.34 -9.04
C ALA A 306 -10.96 -15.82 -7.73
N GLY A 307 -11.51 -17.01 -7.78
CA GLY A 307 -11.83 -17.80 -6.60
C GLY A 307 -10.67 -18.70 -6.19
N ARG A 308 -10.91 -19.57 -5.19
CA ARG A 308 -9.91 -20.51 -4.67
C ARG A 308 -9.78 -21.80 -5.48
N HIS A 309 -10.68 -22.05 -6.43
CA HIS A 309 -10.84 -23.32 -7.16
C HIS A 309 -10.34 -23.25 -8.62
N GLY A 310 -9.44 -22.29 -8.91
CA GLY A 310 -8.89 -22.09 -10.24
C GLY A 310 -9.82 -21.35 -11.22
N ASN A 311 -10.98 -20.91 -10.77
CA ASN A 311 -11.87 -20.04 -11.52
C ASN A 311 -11.31 -18.62 -11.53
N LYS A 312 -10.87 -18.18 -12.70
CA LYS A 312 -10.30 -16.84 -12.94
C LYS A 312 -11.07 -16.13 -14.02
N GLY A 313 -11.18 -14.82 -13.92
CA GLY A 313 -11.86 -14.01 -14.92
C GLY A 313 -11.34 -12.58 -14.92
N VAL A 314 -11.71 -11.82 -15.92
CA VAL A 314 -11.38 -10.41 -16.06
C VAL A 314 -12.65 -9.60 -15.99
N VAL A 315 -12.62 -8.51 -15.22
CA VAL A 315 -13.76 -7.60 -15.11
C VAL A 315 -14.04 -6.96 -16.46
N SER A 316 -15.20 -7.27 -17.03
CA SER A 316 -15.65 -6.73 -18.33
C SER A 316 -16.43 -5.42 -18.15
N ARG A 317 -17.24 -5.33 -17.11
CA ARG A 317 -18.07 -4.17 -16.84
C ARG A 317 -18.43 -4.06 -15.38
N VAL A 318 -18.65 -2.82 -14.95
CA VAL A 318 -19.26 -2.48 -13.65
C VAL A 318 -20.64 -1.91 -13.97
N LEU A 319 -21.69 -2.57 -13.49
CA LEU A 319 -23.07 -2.15 -13.72
C LEU A 319 -23.66 -1.47 -12.49
N PRO A 320 -24.58 -0.50 -12.70
CA PRO A 320 -25.43 0.01 -11.63
C PRO A 320 -26.21 -1.13 -10.98
N GLN A 321 -26.52 -0.95 -9.72
CA GLN A 321 -27.21 -1.97 -8.91
C GLN A 321 -28.55 -2.41 -9.52
N GLU A 322 -29.25 -1.49 -10.18
CA GLU A 322 -30.55 -1.70 -10.82
C GLU A 322 -30.46 -2.62 -12.06
N ASP A 323 -29.31 -2.65 -12.72
CA ASP A 323 -29.07 -3.44 -13.93
C ASP A 323 -28.52 -4.86 -13.65
N MET A 324 -28.24 -5.14 -12.38
CA MET A 324 -27.78 -6.48 -11.96
C MET A 324 -28.93 -7.45 -11.80
N PRO A 325 -28.70 -8.74 -12.06
CA PRO A 325 -29.68 -9.77 -11.68
C PRO A 325 -29.93 -9.73 -10.17
N PHE A 326 -31.10 -10.12 -9.74
CA PHE A 326 -31.50 -10.07 -8.34
C PHE A 326 -32.23 -11.33 -7.91
N LEU A 327 -32.17 -11.61 -6.61
CA LEU A 327 -32.88 -12.71 -5.99
C LEU A 327 -34.40 -12.41 -5.86
N PRO A 328 -35.26 -13.38 -5.57
CA PRO A 328 -36.70 -13.16 -5.39
C PRO A 328 -37.07 -12.15 -4.31
N ASP A 329 -36.21 -11.93 -3.33
CA ASP A 329 -36.35 -10.94 -2.28
C ASP A 329 -35.90 -9.51 -2.69
N GLY A 330 -35.42 -9.36 -3.94
CA GLY A 330 -34.94 -8.09 -4.48
C GLY A 330 -33.46 -7.80 -4.21
N THR A 331 -32.73 -8.71 -3.54
CA THR A 331 -31.28 -8.54 -3.29
C THR A 331 -30.50 -8.69 -4.61
N PRO A 332 -29.77 -7.65 -5.09
CA PRO A 332 -29.00 -7.76 -6.31
C PRO A 332 -27.75 -8.61 -6.10
N LEU A 333 -27.30 -9.29 -7.15
CA LEU A 333 -26.05 -10.03 -7.17
C LEU A 333 -24.86 -9.06 -7.18
N ASP A 334 -23.75 -9.49 -6.62
CA ASP A 334 -22.50 -8.71 -6.60
C ASP A 334 -21.61 -9.01 -7.79
N ILE A 335 -21.54 -10.27 -8.21
CA ILE A 335 -20.77 -10.74 -9.36
C ILE A 335 -21.62 -11.75 -10.17
N VAL A 336 -21.48 -11.67 -11.48
CA VAL A 336 -22.06 -12.65 -12.42
C VAL A 336 -21.01 -13.11 -13.41
#